data_3b9ac0bd60dd06ce0fe2e553db17de17
#
_entry.id   3b9ac0bd60dd06ce0fe2e553db17de17
#
_cell.length_a   1.000
_cell.length_b   1.000
_cell.length_c   1.000
_cell.angle_alpha   90.00
_cell.angle_beta   90.00
_cell.angle_gamma   90.00
#
_symmetry.space_group_name_H-M   'P 1'
#
loop_
_entity.id
_entity.type
_entity.pdbx_description
1 polymer ?
#
loop_
_entity_poly.entity_id
_entity_poly.type
_entity_poly.pdbx_seq_one_letter_code
_entity_poly.pdbx_strand_id
1 'polypeptide(L)'
;ARQHKGRAMNKIANHMPTAELQALDAAHHMHPFTDNSALAKKGARIMKSAKGVWLTDTEGHRIIDGMAGLWCVNIGYGRKELAAAAAAQMEELSYYNTFFQTSHIPAIALAAKIAEVAPGDLNHVFFAGSGSEANDTNIRMVRRYWDIKGQPEKRILIARTNGYHGSTMGGGSLGGMSGIHAHGGKIAGIVHIGEPNWWEQGGDMTPEDFGLLRARELETMILQLGVENVAAFIGEPVQGAGGVIIPPSTYWPEIQRIVDKYGILLIADEVITGFGRTGNWFGSETFGIKPHIMTIAKGLSSGYQPIGGSIVCDEVAEVMGSAGDFNHGYTYSGHPVAAAVALENIRILQEEHIVEHVRDVAHPYLWAKWQALTDHPLVGEAKLVGLMGSIALTPNKATRAKFASDTGTVGYRCRERCFANDLIMRHVGDRMIISPPLVITPDEIDILIARATKSLDECYAGLKADGMMKSA
;
A
#
# COMPACT_ATOMS: atom_id res chain seq x y z
N ALA A 1 22.85 19.81 32.66
CA ALA A 1 23.89 19.26 31.77
C ALA A 1 23.34 18.25 30.71
N ARG A 2 22.18 17.58 30.92
CA ARG A 2 21.58 16.66 29.93
C ARG A 2 20.72 17.35 28.85
N GLN A 3 20.12 18.50 29.13
CA GLN A 3 19.27 19.22 28.15
C GLN A 3 20.04 19.89 27.01
N HIS A 4 21.31 20.24 27.19
CA HIS A 4 22.14 20.82 26.11
C HIS A 4 22.72 19.78 25.15
N LYS A 5 22.77 18.50 25.52
CA LYS A 5 23.29 17.43 24.64
C LYS A 5 22.32 17.08 23.48
N GLY A 6 20.98 17.17 23.69
CA GLY A 6 20.00 16.80 22.64
C GLY A 6 19.97 17.80 21.46
N ARG A 7 20.10 19.10 21.73
CA ARG A 7 20.14 20.13 20.67
C ARG A 7 21.43 20.11 19.85
N ALA A 8 22.53 19.64 20.50
CA ALA A 8 23.80 19.43 19.84
C ALA A 8 23.82 18.16 18.96
N MET A 9 23.14 17.06 19.37
CA MET A 9 23.12 15.81 18.59
C MET A 9 22.41 15.96 17.26
N ASN A 10 21.25 16.64 17.16
CA ASN A 10 20.58 16.86 15.88
C ASN A 10 21.38 17.73 14.91
N LYS A 11 22.13 18.72 15.41
CA LYS A 11 23.04 19.54 14.58
C LYS A 11 24.29 18.76 14.17
N ILE A 12 24.82 17.93 15.05
CA ILE A 12 26.02 17.11 14.81
C ILE A 12 25.68 15.98 13.80
N ALA A 13 24.55 15.28 13.97
CA ALA A 13 24.13 14.21 13.07
C ALA A 13 23.96 14.66 11.62
N ASN A 14 23.43 15.88 11.39
CA ASN A 14 23.26 16.43 10.04
C ASN A 14 24.58 16.75 9.31
N HIS A 15 25.73 16.73 10.00
CA HIS A 15 27.05 16.98 9.45
C HIS A 15 28.01 15.80 9.60
N MET A 16 27.51 14.66 10.12
CA MET A 16 28.32 13.44 10.22
C MET A 16 28.60 12.86 8.82
N PRO A 17 29.82 12.33 8.59
CA PRO A 17 30.09 11.53 7.40
C PRO A 17 29.17 10.31 7.27
N THR A 18 28.83 9.92 6.05
CA THR A 18 27.96 8.76 5.79
C THR A 18 28.43 7.50 6.51
N ALA A 19 29.74 7.24 6.55
CA ALA A 19 30.29 6.06 7.21
C ALA A 19 30.05 6.05 8.74
N GLU A 20 30.08 7.21 9.40
CA GLU A 20 29.78 7.30 10.83
C GLU A 20 28.28 7.08 11.10
N LEU A 21 27.41 7.62 10.24
CA LEU A 21 25.96 7.37 10.31
C LEU A 21 25.64 5.90 10.09
N GLN A 22 26.28 5.24 9.12
CA GLN A 22 26.13 3.81 8.87
C GLN A 22 26.60 2.95 10.04
N ALA A 23 27.68 3.36 10.72
CA ALA A 23 28.17 2.66 11.93
C ALA A 23 27.18 2.77 13.10
N LEU A 24 26.57 3.96 13.31
CA LEU A 24 25.52 4.15 14.32
C LEU A 24 24.25 3.39 13.98
N ASP A 25 23.84 3.38 12.72
CA ASP A 25 22.70 2.64 12.22
C ASP A 25 22.86 1.14 12.47
N ALA A 26 24.00 0.57 12.08
CA ALA A 26 24.30 -0.84 12.31
C ALA A 26 24.38 -1.22 13.79
N ALA A 27 24.77 -0.30 14.66
CA ALA A 27 24.92 -0.55 16.09
C ALA A 27 23.60 -0.44 16.89
N HIS A 28 22.64 0.36 16.42
CA HIS A 28 21.50 0.76 17.25
C HIS A 28 20.13 0.64 16.59
N HIS A 29 20.03 0.47 15.27
CA HIS A 29 18.77 0.46 14.54
C HIS A 29 18.47 -0.92 13.93
N MET A 30 17.34 -1.52 14.31
CA MET A 30 16.81 -2.72 13.66
C MET A 30 15.82 -2.32 12.57
N HIS A 31 16.17 -2.60 11.33
CA HIS A 31 15.34 -2.26 10.16
C HIS A 31 14.20 -3.28 9.95
N PRO A 32 12.97 -2.80 9.62
CA PRO A 32 11.88 -3.70 9.26
C PRO A 32 12.10 -4.35 7.89
N PHE A 33 11.60 -5.56 7.70
CA PHE A 33 11.70 -6.34 6.44
C PHE A 33 13.13 -6.42 5.87
N THR A 34 14.13 -6.55 6.72
CA THR A 34 15.55 -6.45 6.34
C THR A 34 16.38 -7.52 7.04
N ASP A 35 17.30 -8.14 6.32
CA ASP A 35 18.42 -8.86 6.92
C ASP A 35 19.41 -7.83 7.48
N ASN A 36 19.30 -7.57 8.80
CA ASN A 36 20.12 -6.57 9.47
C ASN A 36 21.61 -6.92 9.47
N SER A 37 21.95 -8.22 9.44
CA SER A 37 23.37 -8.66 9.35
C SER A 37 23.98 -8.35 8.00
N ALA A 38 23.23 -8.58 6.92
CA ALA A 38 23.66 -8.24 5.56
C ALA A 38 23.73 -6.71 5.38
N LEU A 39 22.73 -5.97 5.92
CA LEU A 39 22.71 -4.51 5.86
C LEU A 39 23.90 -3.88 6.61
N ALA A 40 24.23 -4.38 7.79
CA ALA A 40 25.37 -3.88 8.58
C ALA A 40 26.72 -4.02 7.82
N LYS A 41 26.87 -5.06 6.99
CA LYS A 41 28.06 -5.25 6.15
C LYS A 41 28.07 -4.34 4.91
N LYS A 42 26.89 -4.12 4.29
CA LYS A 42 26.74 -3.31 3.07
C LYS A 42 26.73 -1.81 3.37
N GLY A 43 26.18 -1.41 4.49
CA GLY A 43 25.83 -0.04 4.84
C GLY A 43 24.50 0.40 4.22
N ALA A 44 23.66 1.07 4.99
CA ALA A 44 22.40 1.64 4.51
C ALA A 44 22.64 2.86 3.60
N ARG A 45 21.83 3.04 2.56
CA ARG A 45 21.76 4.31 1.83
C ARG A 45 20.94 5.29 2.65
N ILE A 46 21.54 6.39 3.08
CA ILE A 46 20.96 7.31 4.05
C ILE A 46 20.34 8.50 3.33
N MET A 47 19.02 8.64 3.40
CA MET A 47 18.28 9.76 2.82
C MET A 47 18.40 10.99 3.72
N LYS A 48 18.78 12.13 3.14
CA LYS A 48 19.03 13.39 3.84
C LYS A 48 17.90 14.39 3.69
N SER A 49 17.37 14.52 2.47
CA SER A 49 16.32 15.50 2.16
C SER A 49 15.49 15.05 0.96
N ALA A 50 14.32 15.68 0.79
CA ALA A 50 13.45 15.40 -0.33
C ALA A 50 12.63 16.62 -0.76
N LYS A 51 12.28 16.70 -2.06
CA LYS A 51 11.39 17.72 -2.62
C LYS A 51 10.71 17.21 -3.89
N GLY A 52 9.39 17.43 -4.01
CA GLY A 52 8.60 16.92 -5.14
C GLY A 52 8.67 15.40 -5.23
N VAL A 53 9.25 14.85 -6.29
CA VAL A 53 9.48 13.41 -6.48
C VAL A 53 10.93 13.00 -6.22
N TRP A 54 11.75 13.93 -5.74
CA TRP A 54 13.20 13.76 -5.64
C TRP A 54 13.66 13.58 -4.20
N LEU A 55 14.53 12.59 -4.00
CA LEU A 55 15.28 12.36 -2.78
C LEU A 55 16.73 12.80 -2.98
N THR A 56 17.39 13.18 -1.89
CA THR A 56 18.84 13.40 -1.86
C THR A 56 19.40 12.61 -0.69
N ASP A 57 20.41 11.78 -0.95
CA ASP A 57 21.12 11.03 0.08
C ASP A 57 22.24 11.85 0.72
N THR A 58 22.96 11.26 1.69
CA THR A 58 24.08 11.92 2.37
C THR A 58 25.33 12.06 1.52
N GLU A 59 25.40 11.36 0.38
CA GLU A 59 26.49 11.44 -0.59
C GLU A 59 26.22 12.43 -1.73
N GLY A 60 25.01 13.02 -1.73
CA GLY A 60 24.60 14.05 -2.69
C GLY A 60 23.95 13.53 -3.96
N HIS A 61 23.68 12.23 -4.05
CA HIS A 61 22.96 11.68 -5.21
C HIS A 61 21.53 12.22 -5.24
N ARG A 62 21.09 12.65 -6.43
CA ARG A 62 19.70 13.08 -6.69
C ARG A 62 18.91 11.93 -7.30
N ILE A 63 18.04 11.35 -6.52
CA ILE A 63 17.35 10.10 -6.78
C ILE A 63 15.88 10.39 -7.09
N ILE A 64 15.34 9.83 -8.18
CA ILE A 64 13.90 9.88 -8.43
C ILE A 64 13.21 8.76 -7.66
N ASP A 65 12.18 9.14 -6.90
CA ASP A 65 11.43 8.20 -6.07
C ASP A 65 10.26 7.57 -6.86
N GLY A 66 10.52 6.43 -7.45
CA GLY A 66 9.49 5.65 -8.14
C GLY A 66 8.56 4.86 -7.21
N MET A 67 8.62 5.08 -5.87
CA MET A 67 7.81 4.34 -4.88
C MET A 67 7.03 5.22 -3.90
N ALA A 68 7.08 6.56 -4.05
CA ALA A 68 6.45 7.51 -3.12
C ALA A 68 6.76 7.18 -1.65
N GLY A 69 8.05 7.04 -1.32
CA GLY A 69 8.52 6.50 -0.05
C GLY A 69 8.18 5.01 0.06
N LEU A 70 7.06 4.71 0.68
CA LEU A 70 6.48 3.37 0.72
C LEU A 70 4.97 3.46 0.38
N TRP A 71 4.66 3.85 -0.87
CA TRP A 71 3.29 4.02 -1.39
C TRP A 71 2.49 5.17 -0.74
N CYS A 72 3.14 6.13 -0.08
CA CYS A 72 2.43 7.07 0.79
C CYS A 72 2.53 8.53 0.38
N VAL A 73 3.62 8.99 -0.25
CA VAL A 73 3.87 10.42 -0.51
C VAL A 73 3.14 10.87 -1.77
N ASN A 74 1.81 10.95 -1.70
CA ASN A 74 0.96 11.24 -2.86
C ASN A 74 1.18 12.66 -3.40
N ILE A 75 1.19 13.69 -2.54
CA ILE A 75 1.35 15.10 -2.95
C ILE A 75 2.82 15.55 -3.08
N GLY A 76 3.77 14.60 -3.03
CA GLY A 76 5.19 14.89 -3.10
C GLY A 76 5.80 15.37 -1.78
N TYR A 77 7.12 15.46 -1.79
CA TYR A 77 7.91 15.87 -0.63
C TYR A 77 8.05 17.38 -0.49
N GLY A 78 8.31 17.85 0.74
CA GLY A 78 8.70 19.23 1.02
C GLY A 78 7.54 20.23 0.98
N ARG A 79 6.31 19.80 1.22
CA ARG A 79 5.13 20.65 1.33
C ARG A 79 5.17 21.46 2.63
N LYS A 80 5.33 22.75 2.50
CA LYS A 80 5.38 23.68 3.65
C LYS A 80 4.03 23.83 4.33
N GLU A 81 2.95 23.68 3.58
CA GLU A 81 1.58 23.78 4.06
C GLU A 81 1.29 22.73 5.13
N LEU A 82 1.73 21.48 4.91
CA LEU A 82 1.56 20.41 5.89
C LEU A 82 2.42 20.62 7.15
N ALA A 83 3.65 21.15 6.95
CA ALA A 83 4.51 21.49 8.08
C ALA A 83 3.90 22.63 8.92
N ALA A 84 3.31 23.64 8.27
CA ALA A 84 2.62 24.74 8.95
C ALA A 84 1.36 24.27 9.69
N ALA A 85 0.54 23.41 9.07
CA ALA A 85 -0.64 22.82 9.70
C ALA A 85 -0.26 22.00 10.96
N ALA A 86 0.83 21.21 10.89
CA ALA A 86 1.33 20.47 12.04
C ALA A 86 1.78 21.40 13.17
N ALA A 87 2.57 22.44 12.85
CA ALA A 87 3.07 23.39 13.84
C ALA A 87 1.93 24.15 14.53
N ALA A 88 0.98 24.69 13.77
CA ALA A 88 -0.17 25.40 14.32
C ALA A 88 -1.02 24.51 15.23
N GLN A 89 -1.27 23.28 14.82
CA GLN A 89 -2.05 22.34 15.65
C GLN A 89 -1.29 21.92 16.92
N MET A 90 0.04 21.78 16.87
CA MET A 90 0.84 21.49 18.07
C MET A 90 0.80 22.63 19.08
N GLU A 91 0.73 23.87 18.64
CA GLU A 91 0.61 25.05 19.50
C GLU A 91 -0.78 25.15 20.12
N GLU A 92 -1.85 24.87 19.36
CA GLU A 92 -3.24 24.96 19.84
C GLU A 92 -3.64 23.78 20.73
N LEU A 93 -3.48 22.56 20.25
CA LEU A 93 -3.78 21.31 20.97
C LEU A 93 -2.87 20.20 20.47
N SER A 94 -1.78 19.97 21.18
CA SER A 94 -0.77 18.96 20.79
C SER A 94 -1.29 17.52 20.86
N TYR A 95 -2.11 17.22 21.86
CA TYR A 95 -2.77 15.92 22.02
C TYR A 95 -3.98 16.02 22.93
N TYR A 96 -5.07 15.36 22.52
CA TYR A 96 -6.15 14.88 23.39
C TYR A 96 -6.78 13.64 22.74
N ASN A 97 -7.36 12.77 23.55
CA ASN A 97 -7.98 11.54 23.07
C ASN A 97 -9.41 11.78 22.57
N THR A 98 -9.92 10.81 21.78
CA THR A 98 -11.31 10.78 21.31
C THR A 98 -12.16 9.73 22.05
N PHE A 99 -11.73 9.31 23.27
CA PHE A 99 -12.41 8.33 24.09
C PHE A 99 -13.37 9.01 25.07
N PHE A 100 -14.23 8.21 25.70
CA PHE A 100 -15.05 8.60 26.86
C PHE A 100 -15.87 9.87 26.64
N GLN A 101 -16.56 9.95 25.48
CA GLN A 101 -17.47 11.06 25.10
C GLN A 101 -16.74 12.40 24.88
N THR A 102 -15.45 12.37 24.58
CA THR A 102 -14.68 13.55 24.19
C THR A 102 -14.27 13.46 22.72
N SER A 103 -14.05 14.61 22.10
CA SER A 103 -13.52 14.74 20.75
C SER A 103 -12.78 16.08 20.61
N HIS A 104 -12.25 16.36 19.45
CA HIS A 104 -11.58 17.62 19.13
C HIS A 104 -11.79 18.02 17.66
N ILE A 105 -11.65 19.32 17.39
CA ILE A 105 -11.99 19.93 16.11
C ILE A 105 -11.32 19.22 14.91
N PRO A 106 -9.98 18.95 14.89
CA PRO A 106 -9.36 18.32 13.73
C PRO A 106 -9.91 16.93 13.40
N ALA A 107 -10.19 16.08 14.39
CA ALA A 107 -10.75 14.75 14.14
C ALA A 107 -12.16 14.82 13.55
N ILE A 108 -13.02 15.73 14.08
CA ILE A 108 -14.36 15.93 13.58
C ILE A 108 -14.32 16.43 12.12
N ALA A 109 -13.51 17.45 11.85
CA ALA A 109 -13.38 18.03 10.52
C ALA A 109 -12.82 17.02 9.50
N LEU A 110 -11.82 16.22 9.91
CA LEU A 110 -11.24 15.19 9.05
C LEU A 110 -12.26 14.08 8.76
N ALA A 111 -13.01 13.61 9.74
CA ALA A 111 -14.04 12.59 9.54
C ALA A 111 -15.10 13.06 8.52
N ALA A 112 -15.58 14.31 8.67
CA ALA A 112 -16.52 14.92 7.73
C ALA A 112 -15.93 15.05 6.32
N LYS A 113 -14.67 15.46 6.21
CA LYS A 113 -13.99 15.62 4.90
C LYS A 113 -13.74 14.27 4.23
N ILE A 114 -13.41 13.22 4.98
CA ILE A 114 -13.28 11.86 4.45
C ILE A 114 -14.62 11.35 3.93
N ALA A 115 -15.71 11.54 4.68
CA ALA A 115 -17.06 11.17 4.25
C ALA A 115 -17.50 11.90 2.97
N GLU A 116 -17.08 13.17 2.79
CA GLU A 116 -17.36 13.94 1.56
C GLU A 116 -16.72 13.33 0.30
N VAL A 117 -15.52 12.75 0.41
CA VAL A 117 -14.79 12.19 -0.73
C VAL A 117 -14.95 10.68 -0.88
N ALA A 118 -15.48 9.99 0.13
CA ALA A 118 -15.71 8.56 0.09
C ALA A 118 -16.91 8.22 -0.80
N PRO A 119 -16.88 7.08 -1.53
CA PRO A 119 -17.98 6.68 -2.41
C PRO A 119 -19.17 6.09 -1.62
N GLY A 120 -20.37 6.23 -2.20
CA GLY A 120 -21.58 5.60 -1.69
C GLY A 120 -22.03 6.15 -0.33
N ASP A 121 -22.34 5.24 0.60
CA ASP A 121 -22.80 5.52 1.96
C ASP A 121 -21.71 5.28 3.04
N LEU A 122 -20.45 5.37 2.65
CA LEU A 122 -19.30 5.28 3.55
C LEU A 122 -19.12 6.61 4.32
N ASN A 123 -19.86 6.79 5.42
CA ASN A 123 -20.03 8.07 6.10
C ASN A 123 -19.40 8.15 7.49
N HIS A 124 -18.94 7.03 8.06
CA HIS A 124 -18.50 7.00 9.45
C HIS A 124 -17.05 6.54 9.54
N VAL A 125 -16.21 7.31 10.24
CA VAL A 125 -14.77 7.03 10.31
C VAL A 125 -14.35 6.62 11.71
N PHE A 126 -13.70 5.45 11.81
CA PHE A 126 -13.01 5.01 13.01
C PHE A 126 -11.51 5.18 12.80
N PHE A 127 -10.89 6.14 13.48
CA PHE A 127 -9.47 6.44 13.33
C PHE A 127 -8.56 5.45 14.05
N ALA A 128 -7.39 5.23 13.45
CA ALA A 128 -6.27 4.45 13.97
C ALA A 128 -4.94 5.14 13.64
N GLY A 129 -3.83 4.64 14.13
CA GLY A 129 -2.51 5.20 13.81
C GLY A 129 -1.88 4.63 12.53
N SER A 130 -2.46 3.58 11.95
CA SER A 130 -1.94 2.90 10.76
C SER A 130 -3.00 2.03 10.08
N GLY A 131 -2.70 1.56 8.85
CA GLY A 131 -3.53 0.55 8.18
C GLY A 131 -3.52 -0.80 8.89
N SER A 132 -2.44 -1.18 9.56
CA SER A 132 -2.35 -2.40 10.36
C SER A 132 -3.35 -2.38 11.52
N GLU A 133 -3.36 -1.30 12.29
CA GLU A 133 -4.32 -1.09 13.38
C GLU A 133 -5.77 -1.01 12.86
N ALA A 134 -5.99 -0.34 11.73
CA ALA A 134 -7.31 -0.27 11.10
C ALA A 134 -7.83 -1.68 10.73
N ASN A 135 -6.99 -2.54 10.19
CA ASN A 135 -7.39 -3.91 9.86
C ASN A 135 -7.60 -4.80 11.10
N ASP A 136 -6.84 -4.59 12.19
CA ASP A 136 -7.15 -5.22 13.49
C ASP A 136 -8.51 -4.76 14.03
N THR A 137 -8.81 -3.47 13.86
CA THR A 137 -10.14 -2.90 14.18
C THR A 137 -11.23 -3.57 13.34
N ASN A 138 -11.02 -3.73 12.04
CA ASN A 138 -11.98 -4.36 11.12
C ASN A 138 -12.32 -5.80 11.53
N ILE A 139 -11.32 -6.61 11.95
CA ILE A 139 -11.59 -7.96 12.47
C ILE A 139 -12.53 -7.92 13.67
N ARG A 140 -12.28 -7.02 14.62
CA ARG A 140 -13.12 -6.87 15.81
C ARG A 140 -14.51 -6.34 15.47
N MET A 141 -14.58 -5.34 14.60
CA MET A 141 -15.83 -4.70 14.18
C MET A 141 -16.75 -5.69 13.45
N VAL A 142 -16.20 -6.43 12.48
CA VAL A 142 -16.94 -7.47 11.73
C VAL A 142 -17.52 -8.53 12.68
N ARG A 143 -16.71 -9.05 13.61
CA ARG A 143 -17.18 -10.04 14.57
C ARG A 143 -18.24 -9.47 15.50
N ARG A 144 -18.07 -8.24 15.98
CA ARG A 144 -19.04 -7.55 16.83
C ARG A 144 -20.34 -7.25 16.07
N TYR A 145 -20.26 -6.84 14.80
CA TYR A 145 -21.42 -6.63 13.94
C TYR A 145 -22.31 -7.89 13.87
N TRP A 146 -21.71 -9.05 13.64
CA TRP A 146 -22.46 -10.31 13.56
C TRP A 146 -22.98 -10.78 14.91
N ASP A 147 -22.29 -10.50 16.02
CA ASP A 147 -22.82 -10.74 17.36
C ASP A 147 -24.11 -9.94 17.59
N ILE A 148 -24.13 -8.67 17.24
CA ILE A 148 -25.28 -7.78 17.39
C ILE A 148 -26.43 -8.23 16.49
N LYS A 149 -26.12 -8.68 15.27
CA LYS A 149 -27.12 -9.23 14.32
C LYS A 149 -27.66 -10.60 14.76
N GLY A 150 -27.24 -11.15 15.91
CA GLY A 150 -27.68 -12.45 16.40
C GLY A 150 -27.12 -13.66 15.62
N GLN A 151 -25.98 -13.47 14.94
CA GLN A 151 -25.27 -14.50 14.16
C GLN A 151 -23.83 -14.70 14.67
N PRO A 152 -23.63 -15.10 15.95
CA PRO A 152 -22.31 -15.15 16.58
C PRO A 152 -21.37 -16.21 15.96
N GLU A 153 -21.87 -17.13 15.16
CA GLU A 153 -21.06 -18.13 14.45
C GLU A 153 -20.30 -17.53 13.28
N LYS A 154 -20.73 -16.38 12.72
CA LYS A 154 -20.03 -15.67 11.63
C LYS A 154 -18.76 -15.03 12.15
N ARG A 155 -17.64 -15.78 12.10
CA ARG A 155 -16.33 -15.40 12.65
C ARG A 155 -15.20 -15.44 11.61
N ILE A 156 -15.41 -16.16 10.50
CA ILE A 156 -14.34 -16.38 9.52
C ILE A 156 -14.27 -15.21 8.55
N LEU A 157 -13.07 -14.67 8.40
CA LEU A 157 -12.73 -13.71 7.35
C LEU A 157 -11.93 -14.44 6.26
N ILE A 158 -12.30 -14.20 5.01
CA ILE A 158 -11.60 -14.74 3.84
C ILE A 158 -10.76 -13.60 3.25
N ALA A 159 -9.50 -13.88 2.94
CA ALA A 159 -8.56 -12.96 2.30
C ALA A 159 -7.88 -13.63 1.11
N ARG A 160 -6.85 -13.02 0.52
CA ARG A 160 -6.13 -13.57 -0.64
C ARG A 160 -4.68 -13.87 -0.31
N THR A 161 -4.14 -14.91 -0.96
CA THR A 161 -2.69 -15.17 -0.99
C THR A 161 -1.96 -13.94 -1.55
N ASN A 162 -0.72 -13.72 -1.10
CA ASN A 162 0.09 -12.53 -1.43
C ASN A 162 -0.57 -11.17 -1.14
N GLY A 163 -1.73 -11.13 -0.46
CA GLY A 163 -2.30 -9.89 0.06
C GLY A 163 -1.47 -9.34 1.22
N TYR A 164 -1.50 -8.02 1.41
CA TYR A 164 -0.85 -7.36 2.55
C TYR A 164 -1.83 -6.46 3.28
N HIS A 165 -2.12 -6.77 4.53
CA HIS A 165 -3.11 -6.05 5.34
C HIS A 165 -2.53 -5.51 6.66
N GLY A 166 -1.21 -5.56 6.81
CA GLY A 166 -0.52 -5.02 7.98
C GLY A 166 0.51 -5.98 8.58
N SER A 167 1.17 -5.52 9.66
CA SER A 167 2.20 -6.26 10.38
C SER A 167 1.83 -6.57 11.84
N THR A 168 0.65 -6.19 12.31
CA THR A 168 0.06 -6.67 13.58
C THR A 168 -0.29 -8.15 13.45
N MET A 169 -0.57 -8.83 14.54
CA MET A 169 -1.00 -10.24 14.47
C MET A 169 -2.27 -10.43 13.66
N GLY A 170 -3.24 -9.51 13.76
CA GLY A 170 -4.45 -9.54 12.94
C GLY A 170 -4.18 -9.18 11.48
N GLY A 171 -3.57 -8.03 11.23
CA GLY A 171 -3.24 -7.58 9.87
C GLY A 171 -2.31 -8.55 9.13
N GLY A 172 -1.29 -9.09 9.82
CA GLY A 172 -0.40 -10.13 9.27
C GLY A 172 -1.11 -11.44 8.99
N SER A 173 -2.13 -11.80 9.79
CA SER A 173 -2.96 -12.99 9.55
C SER A 173 -3.91 -12.82 8.37
N LEU A 174 -4.50 -11.62 8.18
CA LEU A 174 -5.30 -11.29 7.00
C LEU A 174 -4.44 -11.26 5.74
N GLY A 175 -3.20 -10.79 5.84
CA GLY A 175 -2.23 -10.89 4.76
C GLY A 175 -1.99 -12.35 4.36
N GLY A 176 -1.65 -12.59 3.09
CA GLY A 176 -1.42 -13.92 2.54
C GLY A 176 0.05 -14.21 2.23
N MET A 177 0.96 -13.40 2.75
CA MET A 177 2.40 -13.57 2.50
C MET A 177 2.99 -14.64 3.41
N SER A 178 3.50 -15.73 2.81
CA SER A 178 4.07 -16.87 3.53
C SER A 178 5.21 -16.50 4.49
N GLY A 179 6.06 -15.53 4.12
CA GLY A 179 7.15 -15.04 4.97
C GLY A 179 6.68 -14.40 6.28
N ILE A 180 5.55 -13.69 6.27
CA ILE A 180 4.95 -13.12 7.48
C ILE A 180 4.38 -14.24 8.36
N HIS A 181 3.67 -15.19 7.76
CA HIS A 181 3.11 -16.32 8.49
C HIS A 181 4.17 -17.22 9.13
N ALA A 182 5.34 -17.35 8.49
CA ALA A 182 6.45 -18.13 9.02
C ALA A 182 7.04 -17.54 10.33
N HIS A 183 6.87 -16.22 10.56
CA HIS A 183 7.45 -15.51 11.71
C HIS A 183 6.49 -15.30 12.89
N GLY A 184 5.35 -15.93 12.94
CA GLY A 184 4.43 -15.72 14.07
C GLY A 184 3.11 -16.47 13.95
N GLY A 185 2.91 -17.20 12.86
CA GLY A 185 1.67 -17.92 12.61
C GLY A 185 0.50 -16.98 12.25
N LYS A 186 -0.72 -17.49 12.45
CA LYS A 186 -1.98 -16.80 12.14
C LYS A 186 -2.96 -16.91 13.30
N ILE A 187 -3.79 -15.90 13.48
CA ILE A 187 -4.95 -15.99 14.37
C ILE A 187 -6.04 -16.90 13.75
N ALA A 188 -6.83 -17.56 14.60
CA ALA A 188 -7.91 -18.42 14.16
C ALA A 188 -9.03 -17.65 13.43
N GLY A 189 -9.69 -18.32 12.47
CA GLY A 189 -10.80 -17.78 11.72
C GLY A 189 -10.37 -16.87 10.55
N ILE A 190 -9.16 -17.01 10.04
CA ILE A 190 -8.70 -16.36 8.82
C ILE A 190 -8.22 -17.41 7.82
N VAL A 191 -8.80 -17.39 6.62
CA VAL A 191 -8.49 -18.30 5.52
C VAL A 191 -8.19 -17.52 4.24
N HIS A 192 -7.54 -18.14 3.26
CA HIS A 192 -7.09 -17.48 2.04
C HIS A 192 -7.54 -18.24 0.81
N ILE A 193 -7.94 -17.49 -0.22
CA ILE A 193 -8.15 -17.95 -1.59
C ILE A 193 -7.01 -17.43 -2.49
N GLY A 194 -6.92 -17.91 -3.73
CA GLY A 194 -5.87 -17.51 -4.66
C GLY A 194 -5.95 -16.02 -5.07
N GLU A 195 -4.80 -15.43 -5.35
CA GLU A 195 -4.71 -14.09 -5.94
C GLU A 195 -5.00 -14.11 -7.45
N PRO A 196 -5.55 -13.02 -8.03
CA PRO A 196 -5.88 -12.93 -9.44
C PRO A 196 -4.66 -12.56 -10.32
N ASN A 197 -3.53 -13.28 -10.18
CA ASN A 197 -2.30 -13.05 -10.92
C ASN A 197 -2.27 -13.88 -12.22
N TRP A 198 -2.91 -13.35 -13.26
CA TRP A 198 -3.02 -14.04 -14.54
C TRP A 198 -1.69 -14.36 -15.21
N TRP A 199 -0.72 -13.44 -15.14
CA TRP A 199 0.59 -13.65 -15.77
C TRP A 199 1.26 -14.93 -15.29
N GLU A 200 1.23 -15.18 -13.98
CA GLU A 200 1.93 -16.31 -13.37
C GLU A 200 1.08 -17.59 -13.29
N GLN A 201 -0.24 -17.47 -13.26
CA GLN A 201 -1.12 -18.58 -12.91
C GLN A 201 -2.22 -18.84 -13.94
N GLY A 202 -2.38 -17.96 -14.94
CA GLY A 202 -3.47 -18.06 -15.93
C GLY A 202 -3.32 -19.22 -16.92
N GLY A 203 -2.12 -19.77 -17.10
CA GLY A 203 -1.88 -20.82 -18.10
C GLY A 203 -2.36 -20.38 -19.49
N ASP A 204 -3.15 -21.21 -20.14
CA ASP A 204 -3.72 -20.92 -21.46
C ASP A 204 -5.08 -20.18 -21.41
N MET A 205 -5.58 -19.88 -20.20
CA MET A 205 -6.85 -19.14 -20.05
C MET A 205 -6.71 -17.69 -20.48
N THR A 206 -7.84 -17.13 -20.98
CA THR A 206 -7.94 -15.67 -21.14
C THR A 206 -7.88 -14.97 -19.76
N PRO A 207 -7.47 -13.71 -19.69
CA PRO A 207 -7.55 -12.95 -18.43
C PRO A 207 -8.95 -12.94 -17.83
N GLU A 208 -9.99 -12.82 -18.66
CA GLU A 208 -11.40 -12.77 -18.27
C GLU A 208 -11.86 -14.09 -17.64
N ASP A 209 -11.55 -15.23 -18.25
CA ASP A 209 -11.90 -16.56 -17.71
C ASP A 209 -11.15 -16.84 -16.41
N PHE A 210 -9.88 -16.47 -16.35
CA PHE A 210 -9.08 -16.60 -15.14
C PHE A 210 -9.60 -15.71 -14.00
N GLY A 211 -10.04 -14.48 -14.32
CA GLY A 211 -10.66 -13.58 -13.35
C GLY A 211 -11.91 -14.19 -12.71
N LEU A 212 -12.80 -14.78 -13.54
CA LEU A 212 -13.98 -15.50 -13.06
C LEU A 212 -13.61 -16.73 -12.22
N LEU A 213 -12.64 -17.52 -12.68
CA LEU A 213 -12.16 -18.70 -11.93
C LEU A 213 -11.71 -18.31 -10.53
N ARG A 214 -10.84 -17.30 -10.41
CA ARG A 214 -10.31 -16.82 -9.12
C ARG A 214 -11.37 -16.20 -8.23
N ALA A 215 -12.29 -15.43 -8.80
CA ALA A 215 -13.39 -14.87 -8.02
C ALA A 215 -14.31 -15.96 -7.44
N ARG A 216 -14.60 -17.01 -8.23
CA ARG A 216 -15.47 -18.12 -7.82
C ARG A 216 -14.85 -19.02 -6.75
N GLU A 217 -13.55 -18.94 -6.51
CA GLU A 217 -12.93 -19.59 -5.34
C GLU A 217 -13.52 -19.04 -4.02
N LEU A 218 -13.96 -17.77 -4.00
CA LEU A 218 -14.66 -17.21 -2.83
C LEU A 218 -15.96 -17.98 -2.57
N GLU A 219 -16.78 -18.21 -3.59
CA GLU A 219 -18.03 -18.95 -3.43
C GLU A 219 -17.77 -20.39 -2.98
N THR A 220 -16.79 -21.07 -3.59
CA THR A 220 -16.38 -22.43 -3.20
C THR A 220 -15.95 -22.47 -1.74
N MET A 221 -15.15 -21.50 -1.30
CA MET A 221 -14.67 -21.43 0.09
C MET A 221 -15.82 -21.18 1.07
N ILE A 222 -16.75 -20.27 0.75
CA ILE A 222 -17.94 -20.01 1.58
C ILE A 222 -18.77 -21.28 1.78
N LEU A 223 -19.01 -22.04 0.70
CA LEU A 223 -19.78 -23.27 0.77
C LEU A 223 -19.06 -24.37 1.55
N GLN A 224 -17.73 -24.48 1.44
CA GLN A 224 -16.93 -25.44 2.19
C GLN A 224 -16.89 -25.14 3.69
N LEU A 225 -16.86 -23.85 4.07
CA LEU A 225 -16.80 -23.42 5.46
C LEU A 225 -18.17 -23.40 6.14
N GLY A 226 -19.25 -23.38 5.36
CA GLY A 226 -20.63 -23.09 5.80
C GLY A 226 -20.91 -21.60 5.79
N VAL A 227 -22.00 -21.23 5.12
CA VAL A 227 -22.42 -19.80 4.95
C VAL A 227 -22.60 -19.09 6.30
N GLU A 228 -23.08 -19.83 7.28
CA GLU A 228 -23.32 -19.36 8.67
C GLU A 228 -22.03 -19.03 9.43
N ASN A 229 -20.87 -19.46 8.95
CA ASN A 229 -19.58 -19.25 9.62
C ASN A 229 -18.77 -18.10 9.00
N VAL A 230 -19.11 -17.67 7.77
CA VAL A 230 -18.32 -16.68 7.03
C VAL A 230 -18.85 -15.27 7.30
N ALA A 231 -18.01 -14.41 7.84
CA ALA A 231 -18.33 -13.06 8.27
C ALA A 231 -18.05 -12.01 7.18
N ALA A 232 -16.90 -12.09 6.51
CA ALA A 232 -16.46 -11.09 5.56
C ALA A 232 -15.45 -11.64 4.56
N PHE A 233 -15.33 -10.94 3.42
CA PHE A 233 -14.18 -11.00 2.52
C PHE A 233 -13.41 -9.67 2.58
N ILE A 234 -12.08 -9.73 2.62
CA ILE A 234 -11.20 -8.57 2.54
C ILE A 234 -10.27 -8.68 1.33
N GLY A 235 -10.09 -7.56 0.61
CA GLY A 235 -9.14 -7.48 -0.48
C GLY A 235 -8.72 -6.06 -0.83
N GLU A 236 -7.48 -5.93 -1.28
CA GLU A 236 -6.99 -4.71 -1.92
C GLU A 236 -7.59 -4.59 -3.32
N PRO A 237 -8.09 -3.43 -3.79
CA PRO A 237 -8.52 -3.27 -5.18
C PRO A 237 -7.45 -3.69 -6.19
N VAL A 238 -6.19 -3.37 -5.90
CA VAL A 238 -4.97 -3.88 -6.55
C VAL A 238 -4.03 -4.37 -5.45
N GLN A 239 -3.55 -5.61 -5.52
CA GLN A 239 -2.59 -6.11 -4.53
C GLN A 239 -1.24 -5.43 -4.72
N GLY A 240 -0.96 -4.40 -3.90
CA GLY A 240 0.23 -3.58 -4.05
C GLY A 240 1.52 -4.30 -3.66
N ALA A 241 1.66 -4.64 -2.40
CA ALA A 241 2.86 -5.31 -1.85
C ALA A 241 3.11 -6.70 -2.44
N GLY A 242 2.07 -7.36 -2.91
CA GLY A 242 2.13 -8.65 -3.62
C GLY A 242 2.71 -8.57 -5.05
N GLY A 243 3.04 -7.36 -5.55
CA GLY A 243 3.68 -7.18 -6.85
C GLY A 243 2.90 -6.33 -7.85
N VAL A 244 2.01 -5.46 -7.38
CA VAL A 244 1.06 -4.70 -8.21
C VAL A 244 0.26 -5.65 -9.10
N ILE A 245 -0.46 -6.56 -8.47
CA ILE A 245 -1.34 -7.50 -9.14
C ILE A 245 -2.64 -6.77 -9.45
N ILE A 246 -2.79 -6.35 -10.70
CA ILE A 246 -4.02 -5.73 -11.22
C ILE A 246 -4.95 -6.87 -11.66
N PRO A 247 -6.13 -7.01 -11.02
CA PRO A 247 -7.02 -8.12 -11.33
C PRO A 247 -7.62 -7.98 -12.73
N PRO A 248 -7.93 -9.12 -13.42
CA PRO A 248 -8.74 -9.09 -14.63
C PRO A 248 -10.08 -8.39 -14.44
N SER A 249 -10.63 -7.81 -15.50
CA SER A 249 -11.87 -7.00 -15.46
C SER A 249 -13.09 -7.73 -14.88
N THR A 250 -13.13 -9.04 -14.99
CA THR A 250 -14.24 -9.89 -14.49
C THR A 250 -14.16 -10.23 -13.00
N TYR A 251 -13.00 -9.98 -12.35
CA TYR A 251 -12.75 -10.43 -10.98
C TYR A 251 -13.66 -9.73 -9.96
N TRP A 252 -13.58 -8.39 -9.87
CA TRP A 252 -14.32 -7.64 -8.84
C TRP A 252 -15.83 -7.66 -9.03
N PRO A 253 -16.39 -7.58 -10.26
CA PRO A 253 -17.83 -7.76 -10.45
C PRO A 253 -18.34 -9.11 -9.94
N GLU A 254 -17.59 -10.19 -10.16
CA GLU A 254 -17.99 -11.52 -9.67
C GLU A 254 -17.81 -11.65 -8.15
N ILE A 255 -16.74 -11.07 -7.55
CA ILE A 255 -16.60 -10.97 -6.09
C ILE A 255 -17.81 -10.24 -5.48
N GLN A 256 -18.21 -9.09 -6.03
CA GLN A 256 -19.35 -8.33 -5.54
C GLN A 256 -20.64 -9.16 -5.60
N ARG A 257 -20.88 -9.82 -6.73
CA ARG A 257 -22.04 -10.72 -6.90
C ARG A 257 -22.09 -11.81 -5.82
N ILE A 258 -20.94 -12.42 -5.51
CA ILE A 258 -20.85 -13.49 -4.50
C ILE A 258 -21.09 -12.92 -3.09
N VAL A 259 -20.47 -11.79 -2.76
CA VAL A 259 -20.67 -11.11 -1.47
C VAL A 259 -22.13 -10.78 -1.24
N ASP A 260 -22.80 -10.19 -2.24
CA ASP A 260 -24.23 -9.84 -2.19
C ASP A 260 -25.11 -11.08 -2.04
N LYS A 261 -24.79 -12.15 -2.81
CA LYS A 261 -25.54 -13.42 -2.76
C LYS A 261 -25.55 -14.07 -1.38
N TYR A 262 -24.42 -14.05 -0.69
CA TYR A 262 -24.27 -14.73 0.61
C TYR A 262 -24.44 -13.79 1.80
N GLY A 263 -24.67 -12.50 1.56
CA GLY A 263 -24.87 -11.49 2.61
C GLY A 263 -23.73 -11.46 3.61
N ILE A 264 -22.49 -11.49 3.13
CA ILE A 264 -21.29 -11.30 3.95
C ILE A 264 -20.76 -9.86 3.79
N LEU A 265 -19.98 -9.37 4.76
CA LEU A 265 -19.40 -8.05 4.64
C LEU A 265 -18.23 -8.04 3.63
N LEU A 266 -18.10 -6.94 2.88
CA LEU A 266 -16.97 -6.66 2.01
C LEU A 266 -16.10 -5.57 2.62
N ILE A 267 -14.80 -5.85 2.77
CA ILE A 267 -13.79 -4.89 3.21
C ILE A 267 -12.87 -4.60 2.03
N ALA A 268 -12.83 -3.35 1.56
CA ALA A 268 -11.83 -2.90 0.59
C ALA A 268 -10.64 -2.30 1.35
N ASP A 269 -9.46 -2.90 1.19
CA ASP A 269 -8.23 -2.33 1.72
C ASP A 269 -7.67 -1.29 0.73
N GLU A 270 -7.99 -0.03 0.97
CA GLU A 270 -7.61 1.14 0.17
C GLU A 270 -6.34 1.83 0.68
N VAL A 271 -5.61 1.19 1.56
CA VAL A 271 -4.40 1.76 2.17
C VAL A 271 -3.39 2.23 1.12
N ILE A 272 -3.28 1.52 -0.01
CA ILE A 272 -2.42 1.92 -1.14
C ILE A 272 -3.22 2.64 -2.22
N THR A 273 -4.38 2.12 -2.59
CA THR A 273 -5.15 2.56 -3.76
C THR A 273 -5.95 3.85 -3.53
N GLY A 274 -6.18 4.21 -2.28
CA GLY A 274 -6.91 5.42 -1.92
C GLY A 274 -6.15 6.73 -2.17
N PHE A 275 -6.91 7.83 -2.14
CA PHE A 275 -6.41 9.21 -2.25
C PHE A 275 -5.68 9.50 -3.57
N GLY A 276 -6.30 9.10 -4.69
CA GLY A 276 -5.89 9.49 -6.04
C GLY A 276 -4.98 8.50 -6.76
N ARG A 277 -4.48 7.44 -6.10
CA ARG A 277 -3.47 6.53 -6.65
C ARG A 277 -3.88 5.88 -7.97
N THR A 278 -5.16 5.56 -8.14
CA THR A 278 -5.70 4.89 -9.34
C THR A 278 -6.31 5.87 -10.38
N GLY A 279 -6.24 7.19 -10.12
CA GLY A 279 -6.89 8.22 -10.96
C GLY A 279 -8.33 8.54 -10.55
N ASN A 280 -8.84 7.89 -9.51
CA ASN A 280 -10.05 8.20 -8.77
C ASN A 280 -9.69 8.41 -7.29
N TRP A 281 -10.59 8.94 -6.48
CA TRP A 281 -10.33 9.09 -5.05
C TRP A 281 -9.99 7.76 -4.39
N PHE A 282 -10.70 6.68 -4.79
CA PHE A 282 -10.47 5.33 -4.28
C PHE A 282 -10.43 4.30 -5.39
N GLY A 283 -9.67 3.22 -5.19
CA GLY A 283 -9.63 2.09 -6.11
C GLY A 283 -10.98 1.39 -6.26
N SER A 284 -11.83 1.44 -5.23
CA SER A 284 -13.20 0.93 -5.27
C SER A 284 -14.01 1.57 -6.39
N GLU A 285 -13.85 2.87 -6.64
CA GLU A 285 -14.49 3.57 -7.78
C GLU A 285 -13.95 3.05 -9.11
N THR A 286 -12.63 2.83 -9.19
CA THR A 286 -11.96 2.34 -10.41
C THR A 286 -12.46 0.95 -10.83
N PHE A 287 -12.75 0.09 -9.86
CA PHE A 287 -13.15 -1.30 -10.09
C PHE A 287 -14.63 -1.60 -9.83
N GLY A 288 -15.43 -0.59 -9.52
CA GLY A 288 -16.87 -0.74 -9.25
C GLY A 288 -17.19 -1.55 -8.00
N ILE A 289 -16.31 -1.50 -6.99
CA ILE A 289 -16.48 -2.19 -5.70
C ILE A 289 -17.39 -1.36 -4.80
N LYS A 290 -18.32 -2.00 -4.11
CA LYS A 290 -19.21 -1.40 -3.11
C LYS A 290 -18.93 -2.02 -1.74
N PRO A 291 -17.89 -1.57 -1.03
CA PRO A 291 -17.53 -2.17 0.23
C PRO A 291 -18.42 -1.66 1.37
N HIS A 292 -18.62 -2.49 2.40
CA HIS A 292 -19.26 -2.10 3.67
C HIS A 292 -18.26 -1.39 4.59
N ILE A 293 -16.97 -1.73 4.44
CA ILE A 293 -15.86 -1.16 5.21
C ILE A 293 -14.71 -0.88 4.27
N MET A 294 -14.06 0.26 4.43
CA MET A 294 -12.88 0.67 3.66
C MET A 294 -11.73 0.99 4.61
N THR A 295 -10.58 0.33 4.44
CA THR A 295 -9.38 0.62 5.23
C THR A 295 -8.58 1.72 4.57
N ILE A 296 -8.19 2.76 5.32
CA ILE A 296 -7.41 3.90 4.82
C ILE A 296 -6.17 4.17 5.67
N ALA A 297 -5.10 4.64 5.04
CA ALA A 297 -3.87 5.13 5.66
C ALA A 297 -3.00 5.83 4.59
N LYS A 298 -1.69 5.82 4.73
CA LYS A 298 -0.68 6.25 3.72
C LYS A 298 -1.01 7.57 3.02
N GLY A 299 -1.66 7.51 1.86
CA GLY A 299 -2.08 8.66 1.07
C GLY A 299 -3.00 9.63 1.80
N LEU A 300 -3.66 9.20 2.87
CA LEU A 300 -4.50 10.04 3.73
C LEU A 300 -3.74 11.26 4.28
N SER A 301 -2.48 11.10 4.65
CA SER A 301 -1.60 12.19 5.11
C SER A 301 -0.36 12.38 4.23
N SER A 302 -0.29 11.70 3.10
CA SER A 302 0.91 11.63 2.25
C SER A 302 2.19 11.27 3.01
N GLY A 303 2.08 10.51 4.11
CA GLY A 303 3.20 10.08 4.93
C GLY A 303 3.80 11.16 5.82
N TYR A 304 3.25 12.38 5.86
CA TYR A 304 3.75 13.47 6.70
C TYR A 304 3.48 13.26 8.18
N GLN A 305 2.36 12.61 8.51
CA GLN A 305 2.06 12.15 9.86
C GLN A 305 1.43 10.75 9.82
N PRO A 306 1.78 9.85 10.76
CA PRO A 306 1.13 8.55 10.86
C PRO A 306 -0.35 8.70 11.24
N ILE A 307 -1.24 8.21 10.38
CA ILE A 307 -2.68 8.12 10.61
C ILE A 307 -3.28 7.07 9.70
N GLY A 308 -4.32 6.41 10.16
CA GLY A 308 -5.16 5.51 9.39
C GLY A 308 -6.54 5.41 9.98
N GLY A 309 -7.35 4.53 9.45
CA GLY A 309 -8.69 4.29 9.95
C GLY A 309 -9.51 3.39 9.06
N SER A 310 -10.73 3.18 9.47
CA SER A 310 -11.76 2.47 8.71
C SER A 310 -12.93 3.40 8.46
N ILE A 311 -13.37 3.49 7.22
CA ILE A 311 -14.63 4.14 6.86
C ILE A 311 -15.67 3.03 6.78
N VAL A 312 -16.81 3.22 7.41
CA VAL A 312 -17.90 2.23 7.40
C VAL A 312 -19.16 2.82 6.81
N CYS A 313 -19.97 1.97 6.18
CA CYS A 313 -21.27 2.35 5.65
C CYS A 313 -22.28 2.59 6.77
N ASP A 314 -23.39 3.25 6.43
CA ASP A 314 -24.45 3.58 7.39
C ASP A 314 -24.99 2.35 8.11
N GLU A 315 -25.22 1.23 7.41
CA GLU A 315 -25.70 -0.02 8.02
C GLU A 315 -24.77 -0.53 9.13
N VAL A 316 -23.45 -0.58 8.83
CA VAL A 316 -22.47 -1.05 9.83
C VAL A 316 -22.45 -0.12 11.03
N ALA A 317 -22.47 1.20 10.80
CA ALA A 317 -22.45 2.19 11.88
C ALA A 317 -23.72 2.11 12.75
N GLU A 318 -24.91 1.97 12.16
CA GLU A 318 -26.18 1.82 12.86
C GLU A 318 -26.19 0.55 13.74
N VAL A 319 -25.78 -0.58 13.18
CA VAL A 319 -25.69 -1.85 13.94
C VAL A 319 -24.72 -1.71 15.10
N MET A 320 -23.52 -1.19 14.85
CA MET A 320 -22.51 -0.99 15.91
C MET A 320 -23.01 -0.05 17.01
N GLY A 321 -23.73 1.02 16.66
CA GLY A 321 -24.31 2.00 17.60
C GLY A 321 -25.48 1.47 18.42
N SER A 322 -26.16 0.39 18.00
CA SER A 322 -27.37 -0.13 18.65
C SER A 322 -27.10 -0.94 19.91
N ALA A 323 -25.87 -1.34 20.21
CA ALA A 323 -25.57 -2.32 21.26
C ALA A 323 -24.49 -1.87 22.25
N GLY A 324 -24.49 -0.59 22.62
CA GLY A 324 -23.59 -0.01 23.62
C GLY A 324 -22.16 0.13 23.15
N ASP A 325 -21.22 0.20 24.08
CA ASP A 325 -19.85 0.54 23.81
C ASP A 325 -19.12 -0.51 22.93
N PHE A 326 -18.41 -0.02 21.93
CA PHE A 326 -17.39 -0.79 21.23
C PHE A 326 -16.07 -0.65 22.01
N ASN A 327 -15.78 -1.60 22.89
CA ASN A 327 -14.62 -1.58 23.78
C ASN A 327 -13.32 -1.82 23.01
N HIS A 328 -12.96 -0.89 22.13
CA HIS A 328 -11.79 -0.94 21.29
C HIS A 328 -11.36 0.48 20.87
N GLY A 329 -10.06 0.69 20.78
CA GLY A 329 -9.43 1.93 20.31
C GLY A 329 -7.94 1.94 20.65
N TYR A 330 -7.25 2.89 20.06
CA TYR A 330 -5.82 3.11 20.27
C TYR A 330 -5.59 4.48 20.87
N THR A 331 -4.59 4.63 21.72
CA THR A 331 -4.28 5.92 22.39
C THR A 331 -4.17 7.07 21.37
N TYR A 332 -3.63 6.82 20.19
CA TYR A 332 -3.42 7.84 19.16
C TYR A 332 -4.50 7.85 18.06
N SER A 333 -5.63 7.19 18.28
CA SER A 333 -6.78 7.25 17.36
C SER A 333 -7.21 8.71 17.15
N GLY A 334 -7.14 9.18 15.90
CA GLY A 334 -7.53 10.54 15.55
C GLY A 334 -6.63 11.63 16.14
N HIS A 335 -5.32 11.37 16.34
CA HIS A 335 -4.38 12.33 16.90
C HIS A 335 -4.54 13.74 16.29
N PRO A 336 -4.67 14.83 17.09
CA PRO A 336 -5.00 16.15 16.58
C PRO A 336 -4.09 16.66 15.46
N VAL A 337 -2.77 16.52 15.65
CA VAL A 337 -1.77 16.97 14.66
C VAL A 337 -1.85 16.14 13.39
N ALA A 338 -2.00 14.82 13.53
CA ALA A 338 -2.12 13.94 12.36
C ALA A 338 -3.41 14.22 11.59
N ALA A 339 -4.52 14.48 12.29
CA ALA A 339 -5.80 14.85 11.68
C ALA A 339 -5.73 16.20 10.95
N ALA A 340 -5.10 17.22 11.53
CA ALA A 340 -4.90 18.52 10.90
C ALA A 340 -4.05 18.41 9.62
N VAL A 341 -2.96 17.62 9.67
CA VAL A 341 -2.11 17.36 8.50
C VAL A 341 -2.86 16.59 7.41
N ALA A 342 -3.64 15.58 7.77
CA ALA A 342 -4.43 14.81 6.82
C ALA A 342 -5.53 15.67 6.17
N LEU A 343 -6.17 16.54 6.92
CA LEU A 343 -7.17 17.49 6.41
C LEU A 343 -6.54 18.44 5.38
N GLU A 344 -5.38 19.00 5.69
CA GLU A 344 -4.63 19.86 4.77
C GLU A 344 -4.17 19.09 3.52
N ASN A 345 -3.75 17.83 3.67
CA ASN A 345 -3.41 16.96 2.54
C ASN A 345 -4.60 16.74 1.59
N ILE A 346 -5.81 16.47 2.12
CA ILE A 346 -7.02 16.32 1.29
C ILE A 346 -7.35 17.65 0.58
N ARG A 347 -7.21 18.78 1.27
CA ARG A 347 -7.41 20.11 0.66
C ARG A 347 -6.48 20.31 -0.55
N ILE A 348 -5.18 19.99 -0.42
CA ILE A 348 -4.21 20.09 -1.52
C ILE A 348 -4.58 19.16 -2.67
N LEU A 349 -4.95 17.90 -2.39
CA LEU A 349 -5.39 16.93 -3.40
C LEU A 349 -6.56 17.50 -4.24
N GLN A 350 -7.52 18.18 -3.59
CA GLN A 350 -8.68 18.79 -4.24
C GLN A 350 -8.32 20.06 -5.00
N GLU A 351 -7.68 21.03 -4.35
CA GLU A 351 -7.43 22.36 -4.92
C GLU A 351 -6.41 22.36 -6.06
N GLU A 352 -5.41 21.46 -5.99
CA GLU A 352 -4.42 21.29 -7.06
C GLU A 352 -4.86 20.26 -8.12
N HIS A 353 -6.08 19.72 -8.04
CA HIS A 353 -6.64 18.76 -8.98
C HIS A 353 -5.72 17.55 -9.22
N ILE A 354 -5.09 17.02 -8.15
CA ILE A 354 -4.07 15.98 -8.27
C ILE A 354 -4.67 14.65 -8.74
N VAL A 355 -5.91 14.35 -8.34
CA VAL A 355 -6.60 13.13 -8.79
C VAL A 355 -6.86 13.18 -10.31
N GLU A 356 -7.30 14.34 -10.79
CA GLU A 356 -7.52 14.60 -12.22
C GLU A 356 -6.20 14.59 -12.98
N HIS A 357 -5.13 15.17 -12.43
CA HIS A 357 -3.78 15.10 -13.00
C HIS A 357 -3.33 13.65 -13.22
N VAL A 358 -3.55 12.77 -12.25
CA VAL A 358 -3.24 11.35 -12.40
C VAL A 358 -4.03 10.74 -13.54
N ARG A 359 -5.35 10.97 -13.58
CA ARG A 359 -6.25 10.34 -14.55
C ARG A 359 -6.03 10.84 -15.98
N ASP A 360 -5.89 12.17 -16.13
CA ASP A 360 -5.99 12.83 -17.42
C ASP A 360 -4.61 13.18 -18.04
N VAL A 361 -3.54 13.22 -17.23
CA VAL A 361 -2.19 13.62 -17.67
C VAL A 361 -1.15 12.54 -17.37
N ALA A 362 -0.91 12.23 -16.11
CA ALA A 362 0.24 11.41 -15.72
C ALA A 362 0.07 9.94 -16.12
N HIS A 363 -1.11 9.34 -15.90
CA HIS A 363 -1.37 7.95 -16.28
C HIS A 363 -1.29 7.73 -17.80
N PRO A 364 -1.99 8.47 -18.66
CA PRO A 364 -1.88 8.25 -20.12
C PRO A 364 -0.45 8.42 -20.63
N TYR A 365 0.27 9.42 -20.13
CA TYR A 365 1.65 9.67 -20.53
C TYR A 365 2.60 8.55 -20.08
N LEU A 366 2.49 8.12 -18.83
CA LEU A 366 3.30 7.03 -18.29
C LEU A 366 2.94 5.71 -18.96
N TRP A 367 1.65 5.43 -19.20
CA TRP A 367 1.18 4.18 -19.80
C TRP A 367 1.81 3.92 -21.16
N ALA A 368 1.81 4.91 -22.05
CA ALA A 368 2.41 4.78 -23.37
C ALA A 368 3.89 4.35 -23.31
N LYS A 369 4.65 4.92 -22.38
CA LYS A 369 6.07 4.62 -22.20
C LYS A 369 6.31 3.33 -21.41
N TRP A 370 5.46 3.05 -20.43
CA TRP A 370 5.56 1.84 -19.60
C TRP A 370 5.26 0.59 -20.42
N GLN A 371 4.23 0.64 -21.25
CA GLN A 371 3.90 -0.44 -22.16
C GLN A 371 5.02 -0.71 -23.18
N ALA A 372 5.71 0.32 -23.67
CA ALA A 372 6.82 0.17 -24.59
C ALA A 372 8.02 -0.59 -23.99
N LEU A 373 8.12 -0.68 -22.66
CA LEU A 373 9.14 -1.52 -22.02
C LEU A 373 8.97 -3.01 -22.34
N THR A 374 7.82 -3.44 -22.82
CA THR A 374 7.62 -4.83 -23.30
C THR A 374 8.43 -5.16 -24.54
N ASP A 375 8.97 -4.18 -25.26
CA ASP A 375 9.90 -4.42 -26.38
C ASP A 375 11.27 -4.89 -25.85
N HIS A 376 11.62 -4.56 -24.62
CA HIS A 376 12.87 -5.01 -24.00
C HIS A 376 12.86 -6.54 -23.79
N PRO A 377 13.96 -7.27 -24.15
CA PRO A 377 13.99 -8.74 -24.12
C PRO A 377 13.73 -9.37 -22.75
N LEU A 378 14.01 -8.65 -21.66
CA LEU A 378 13.80 -9.13 -20.29
C LEU A 378 12.34 -8.94 -19.79
N VAL A 379 11.53 -8.10 -20.44
CA VAL A 379 10.18 -7.72 -19.96
C VAL A 379 9.10 -8.51 -20.69
N GLY A 380 8.38 -9.36 -19.99
CA GLY A 380 7.29 -10.18 -20.52
C GLY A 380 5.94 -9.53 -20.47
N GLU A 381 5.63 -8.79 -19.41
CA GLU A 381 4.37 -8.08 -19.20
C GLU A 381 4.64 -6.70 -18.61
N ALA A 382 3.88 -5.70 -19.02
CA ALA A 382 3.79 -4.40 -18.36
C ALA A 382 2.32 -4.10 -18.04
N LYS A 383 2.04 -3.72 -16.81
CA LYS A 383 0.72 -3.33 -16.31
C LYS A 383 0.80 -2.00 -15.59
N LEU A 384 -0.26 -1.20 -15.71
CA LEU A 384 -0.39 0.09 -15.02
C LEU A 384 -1.87 0.39 -14.77
N VAL A 385 -2.19 0.90 -13.58
CA VAL A 385 -3.48 1.53 -13.24
C VAL A 385 -3.20 2.77 -12.41
N GLY A 386 -3.71 3.92 -12.86
CA GLY A 386 -3.29 5.19 -12.29
C GLY A 386 -1.75 5.31 -12.31
N LEU A 387 -1.16 5.52 -11.15
CA LEU A 387 0.30 5.52 -10.98
C LEU A 387 0.77 4.32 -10.12
N MET A 388 0.21 3.14 -10.37
CA MET A 388 0.68 1.86 -9.86
C MET A 388 1.05 0.97 -11.04
N GLY A 389 2.32 0.64 -11.18
CA GLY A 389 2.82 -0.14 -12.30
C GLY A 389 3.66 -1.34 -11.91
N SER A 390 3.63 -2.36 -12.77
CA SER A 390 4.53 -3.50 -12.67
C SER A 390 5.01 -3.96 -14.04
N ILE A 391 6.21 -4.52 -14.07
CA ILE A 391 6.74 -5.29 -15.20
C ILE A 391 7.18 -6.66 -14.69
N ALA A 392 6.79 -7.72 -15.41
CA ALA A 392 7.24 -9.08 -15.12
C ALA A 392 8.53 -9.36 -15.90
N LEU A 393 9.58 -9.79 -15.18
CA LEU A 393 10.83 -10.20 -15.78
C LEU A 393 10.77 -11.69 -16.15
N THR A 394 11.26 -12.06 -17.33
CA THR A 394 11.20 -13.44 -17.85
C THR A 394 12.35 -13.73 -18.78
N PRO A 395 12.90 -14.95 -18.78
CA PRO A 395 13.86 -15.38 -19.79
C PRO A 395 13.22 -15.69 -21.15
N ASN A 396 11.90 -15.93 -21.20
CA ASN A 396 11.17 -16.23 -22.42
C ASN A 396 9.72 -15.72 -22.34
N LYS A 397 9.44 -14.66 -23.10
CA LYS A 397 8.11 -14.01 -23.13
C LYS A 397 7.01 -14.91 -23.67
N ALA A 398 7.31 -15.71 -24.71
CA ALA A 398 6.29 -16.50 -25.41
C ALA A 398 5.69 -17.59 -24.50
N THR A 399 6.50 -18.13 -23.60
CA THR A 399 6.09 -19.20 -22.67
C THR A 399 5.80 -18.67 -21.27
N ARG A 400 6.02 -17.37 -21.00
CA ARG A 400 5.97 -16.79 -19.66
C ARG A 400 6.85 -17.55 -18.64
N ALA A 401 8.02 -18.02 -19.13
CA ALA A 401 8.90 -18.88 -18.36
C ALA A 401 9.45 -18.17 -17.12
N LYS A 402 9.64 -18.93 -16.05
CA LYS A 402 10.41 -18.49 -14.88
C LYS A 402 11.89 -18.69 -15.09
N PHE A 403 12.72 -17.91 -14.40
CA PHE A 403 14.16 -18.14 -14.37
C PHE A 403 14.48 -19.44 -13.63
N ALA A 404 15.60 -20.06 -13.99
CA ALA A 404 16.09 -21.28 -13.30
C ALA A 404 16.66 -20.97 -11.90
N SER A 405 16.94 -19.70 -11.60
CA SER A 405 17.35 -19.26 -10.25
C SER A 405 16.18 -19.17 -9.29
N ASP A 406 16.48 -19.07 -7.99
CA ASP A 406 15.45 -18.84 -6.97
C ASP A 406 14.66 -17.58 -7.29
N THR A 407 13.33 -17.65 -7.08
CA THR A 407 12.40 -16.54 -7.31
C THR A 407 12.85 -15.28 -6.58
N GLY A 408 12.92 -14.18 -7.31
CA GLY A 408 13.34 -12.88 -6.78
C GLY A 408 14.83 -12.58 -6.95
N THR A 409 15.65 -13.54 -7.38
CA THR A 409 17.09 -13.32 -7.65
C THR A 409 17.29 -12.29 -8.76
N VAL A 410 16.55 -12.42 -9.85
CA VAL A 410 16.65 -11.50 -10.99
C VAL A 410 16.02 -10.14 -10.65
N GLY A 411 14.87 -10.15 -9.98
CA GLY A 411 14.24 -8.93 -9.48
C GLY A 411 15.15 -8.14 -8.56
N TYR A 412 15.83 -8.79 -7.62
CA TYR A 412 16.81 -8.16 -6.75
C TYR A 412 17.96 -7.54 -7.55
N ARG A 413 18.55 -8.26 -8.52
CA ARG A 413 19.62 -7.74 -9.38
C ARG A 413 19.18 -6.51 -10.16
N CYS A 414 17.97 -6.53 -10.71
CA CYS A 414 17.40 -5.39 -11.43
C CYS A 414 17.20 -4.18 -10.50
N ARG A 415 16.68 -4.41 -9.29
CA ARG A 415 16.54 -3.37 -8.26
C ARG A 415 17.89 -2.71 -7.91
N GLU A 416 18.96 -3.50 -7.75
CA GLU A 416 20.29 -2.96 -7.46
C GLU A 416 20.81 -2.08 -8.60
N ARG A 417 20.48 -2.40 -9.87
CA ARG A 417 20.79 -1.52 -11.01
C ARG A 417 19.97 -0.23 -10.97
N CYS A 418 18.68 -0.30 -10.61
CA CYS A 418 17.89 0.91 -10.40
C CYS A 418 18.52 1.83 -9.35
N PHE A 419 18.94 1.28 -8.20
CA PHE A 419 19.60 2.06 -7.17
C PHE A 419 20.91 2.69 -7.64
N ALA A 420 21.73 1.96 -8.40
CA ALA A 420 22.96 2.48 -8.98
C ALA A 420 22.72 3.58 -10.04
N ASN A 421 21.53 3.58 -10.66
CA ASN A 421 21.11 4.59 -11.64
C ASN A 421 20.20 5.68 -11.02
N ASP A 422 20.26 5.87 -9.70
CA ASP A 422 19.50 6.90 -8.97
C ASP A 422 17.99 6.85 -9.19
N LEU A 423 17.43 5.64 -9.26
CA LEU A 423 16.01 5.35 -9.34
C LEU A 423 15.60 4.44 -8.20
N ILE A 424 14.59 4.82 -7.43
CA ILE A 424 13.94 3.91 -6.50
C ILE A 424 12.83 3.15 -7.24
N MET A 425 13.05 1.86 -7.43
CA MET A 425 12.05 0.86 -7.78
C MET A 425 12.16 -0.30 -6.79
N ARG A 426 11.10 -1.04 -6.62
CA ARG A 426 11.06 -2.22 -5.77
C ARG A 426 10.85 -3.47 -6.63
N HIS A 427 11.32 -4.61 -6.15
CA HIS A 427 10.98 -5.92 -6.71
C HIS A 427 10.09 -6.73 -5.77
N VAL A 428 9.26 -7.59 -6.33
CA VAL A 428 8.51 -8.64 -5.65
C VAL A 428 8.63 -9.89 -6.50
N GLY A 429 9.30 -10.91 -5.98
CA GLY A 429 9.76 -11.99 -6.85
C GLY A 429 10.60 -11.40 -8.01
N ASP A 430 10.39 -11.88 -9.21
CA ASP A 430 11.03 -11.37 -10.44
C ASP A 430 10.12 -10.34 -11.17
N ARG A 431 9.41 -9.54 -10.42
CA ARG A 431 8.58 -8.44 -10.91
C ARG A 431 9.10 -7.12 -10.36
N MET A 432 9.31 -6.13 -11.22
CA MET A 432 9.65 -4.76 -10.80
C MET A 432 8.38 -3.93 -10.72
N ILE A 433 8.30 -3.07 -9.70
CA ILE A 433 7.09 -2.28 -9.41
C ILE A 433 7.42 -0.81 -9.20
N ILE A 434 6.48 0.05 -9.59
CA ILE A 434 6.51 1.50 -9.36
C ILE A 434 5.21 2.03 -8.77
N SER A 435 5.35 3.11 -8.02
CA SER A 435 4.25 3.92 -7.50
C SER A 435 4.77 5.33 -7.15
N PRO A 436 5.13 6.16 -8.14
CA PRO A 436 5.71 7.47 -7.89
C PRO A 436 4.72 8.40 -7.19
N PRO A 437 5.18 9.52 -6.60
CA PRO A 437 4.27 10.57 -6.13
C PRO A 437 3.31 11.03 -7.23
N LEU A 438 2.06 11.35 -6.87
CA LEU A 438 1.01 11.66 -7.85
C LEU A 438 1.26 12.98 -8.61
N VAL A 439 2.10 13.82 -8.07
CA VAL A 439 2.49 15.11 -8.66
C VAL A 439 3.60 15.00 -9.72
N ILE A 440 4.00 13.78 -10.07
CA ILE A 440 5.05 13.55 -11.08
C ILE A 440 4.66 14.19 -12.42
N THR A 441 5.60 14.93 -13.02
CA THR A 441 5.41 15.60 -14.29
C THR A 441 5.81 14.71 -15.48
N PRO A 442 5.38 15.01 -16.71
CA PRO A 442 5.83 14.31 -17.92
C PRO A 442 7.36 14.25 -18.07
N ASP A 443 8.07 15.36 -17.80
CA ASP A 443 9.54 15.41 -17.86
C ASP A 443 10.17 14.48 -16.82
N GLU A 444 9.61 14.40 -15.62
CA GLU A 444 10.07 13.49 -14.58
C GLU A 444 9.75 12.02 -14.90
N ILE A 445 8.63 11.76 -15.57
CA ILE A 445 8.29 10.44 -16.12
C ILE A 445 9.34 10.02 -17.16
N ASP A 446 9.77 10.93 -18.03
CA ASP A 446 10.81 10.65 -19.02
C ASP A 446 12.14 10.24 -18.36
N ILE A 447 12.52 10.94 -17.30
CA ILE A 447 13.73 10.59 -16.51
C ILE A 447 13.56 9.23 -15.84
N LEU A 448 12.39 8.97 -15.23
CA LEU A 448 12.09 7.67 -14.61
C LEU A 448 12.23 6.52 -15.62
N ILE A 449 11.59 6.65 -16.77
CA ILE A 449 11.61 5.64 -17.85
C ILE A 449 13.03 5.44 -18.38
N ALA A 450 13.77 6.53 -18.65
CA ALA A 450 15.15 6.43 -19.14
C ALA A 450 16.05 5.67 -18.15
N ARG A 451 15.93 5.96 -16.83
CA ARG A 451 16.68 5.27 -15.78
C ARG A 451 16.25 3.80 -15.64
N ALA A 452 14.94 3.51 -15.75
CA ALA A 452 14.43 2.15 -15.73
C ALA A 452 14.94 1.33 -16.91
N THR A 453 14.89 1.87 -18.14
CA THR A 453 15.41 1.23 -19.35
C THR A 453 16.89 0.92 -19.22
N LYS A 454 17.70 1.92 -18.82
CA LYS A 454 19.15 1.71 -18.57
C LYS A 454 19.39 0.59 -17.56
N SER A 455 18.61 0.55 -16.49
CA SER A 455 18.75 -0.47 -15.44
C SER A 455 18.37 -1.87 -15.95
N LEU A 456 17.36 -1.96 -16.81
CA LEU A 456 16.97 -3.20 -17.50
C LEU A 456 18.07 -3.67 -18.45
N ASP A 457 18.65 -2.77 -19.26
CA ASP A 457 19.77 -3.08 -20.18
C ASP A 457 20.98 -3.64 -19.42
N GLU A 458 21.40 -2.98 -18.34
CA GLU A 458 22.50 -3.41 -17.50
C GLU A 458 22.22 -4.74 -16.80
N CYS A 459 20.99 -4.93 -16.31
CA CYS A 459 20.58 -6.19 -15.71
C CYS A 459 20.62 -7.33 -16.73
N TYR A 460 20.04 -7.12 -17.92
CA TYR A 460 20.01 -8.10 -19.00
C TYR A 460 21.42 -8.49 -19.46
N ALA A 461 22.30 -7.51 -19.66
CA ALA A 461 23.71 -7.77 -20.03
C ALA A 461 24.41 -8.64 -18.97
N GLY A 462 24.23 -8.32 -17.68
CA GLY A 462 24.79 -9.11 -16.59
C GLY A 462 24.22 -10.54 -16.52
N LEU A 463 22.91 -10.71 -16.72
CA LEU A 463 22.27 -12.02 -16.73
C LEU A 463 22.76 -12.89 -17.89
N LYS A 464 22.99 -12.30 -19.06
CA LYS A 464 23.58 -13.01 -20.22
C LYS A 464 25.01 -13.45 -19.94
N ALA A 465 25.83 -12.56 -19.39
CA ALA A 465 27.24 -12.87 -19.06
C ALA A 465 27.33 -14.02 -18.04
N ASP A 466 26.42 -14.07 -17.09
CA ASP A 466 26.39 -15.11 -16.04
C ASP A 466 25.63 -16.38 -16.49
N GLY A 467 25.13 -16.44 -17.72
CA GLY A 467 24.35 -17.58 -18.24
C GLY A 467 23.00 -17.81 -17.55
N MET A 468 22.47 -16.78 -16.90
CA MET A 468 21.20 -16.84 -16.14
C MET A 468 19.94 -16.63 -17.01
N MET A 469 20.09 -16.34 -18.30
CA MET A 469 18.97 -16.22 -19.24
C MET A 469 18.42 -17.59 -19.69
N LYS A 470 18.40 -18.57 -18.79
CA LYS A 470 17.80 -19.89 -18.99
C LYS A 470 16.47 -19.95 -18.28
N SER A 471 15.47 -20.57 -18.92
CA SER A 471 14.22 -20.94 -18.29
C SER A 471 14.41 -22.13 -17.35
N ALA A 472 13.56 -22.20 -16.33
CA ALA A 472 13.48 -23.34 -15.44
C ALA A 472 12.92 -24.59 -16.14
#